data_b63dcf114fa6744a9f916723cd236445
#
_entry.id   b63dcf114fa6744a9f916723cd236445
#
_cell.length_a   1.000
_cell.length_b   1.000
_cell.length_c   1.000
_cell.angle_alpha   90.00
_cell.angle_beta   90.00
_cell.angle_gamma   90.00
#
_symmetry.space_group_name_H-M   'P 1'
#
loop_
_entity.id
_entity.type
_entity.pdbx_description
1 polymer ?
#
loop_
_entity_poly.entity_id
_entity_poly.type
_entity_poly.pdbx_seq_one_letter_code
_entity_poly.pdbx_strand_id
1 'polypeptide(L)'
;WRTEKTFTSPTPANTYYVTLRVKATDSSFASKPADRLKVTTPDALLIDGPAGAVSFEAKGTYGQTLAQIPVKLAEGFRVVNYRKAVVPGTWHFIESQGGMSASSIYPEVKGTTAYQVEFIPDKASEGQYGEPLTQSVTPEISPKELTAVITTPIVKDYDRSTDIALEATVEIETPGQRDNIQNYNIRDLKGRFADANAGTDKTVTIDSSEAKVETGESGVNLQNYRIIYPAQTGTIRPIQGSVSIDQKAWTREKTYGDDSFSLTGVKVVGDGALKYESSDEKVLTVDAQGQVTIKGTGSAKVSITIAEGTNYLGTSTPAEGTITIEKGTPTLTLTAVNRTT
;
A
#
# COMPACT_ATOMS: atom_id res chain seq x y z
N TRP A 1 30.48 -30.50 63.98
CA TRP A 1 31.53 -29.82 63.23
C TRP A 1 31.46 -30.33 61.78
N ARG A 2 31.28 -29.43 60.78
CA ARG A 2 31.34 -29.80 59.37
C ARG A 2 32.76 -29.58 58.86
N THR A 3 33.27 -30.55 58.17
CA THR A 3 34.56 -30.46 57.47
C THR A 3 34.43 -29.78 56.12
N GLU A 4 33.20 -29.57 55.67
CA GLU A 4 32.90 -28.90 54.39
C GLU A 4 32.95 -27.36 54.56
N LYS A 5 33.59 -26.71 53.56
CA LYS A 5 33.78 -25.27 53.55
C LYS A 5 32.54 -24.51 53.00
N THR A 6 31.52 -25.22 52.55
CA THR A 6 30.32 -24.67 51.99
C THR A 6 29.09 -24.91 52.84
N PHE A 7 28.23 -23.88 53.01
CA PHE A 7 26.94 -23.97 53.63
C PHE A 7 25.88 -24.15 52.55
N THR A 8 25.09 -25.20 52.60
CA THR A 8 23.98 -25.43 51.65
C THR A 8 22.73 -24.69 52.12
N SER A 9 22.07 -24.01 51.16
CA SER A 9 20.81 -23.32 51.35
C SER A 9 20.73 -22.22 52.46
N PRO A 10 21.61 -21.22 52.43
CA PRO A 10 21.41 -20.03 53.29
C PRO A 10 20.14 -19.32 52.84
N THR A 11 19.39 -18.76 53.78
CA THR A 11 18.23 -17.90 53.48
C THR A 11 18.71 -16.61 52.87
N PRO A 12 18.14 -16.13 51.74
CA PRO A 12 18.50 -14.84 51.14
C PRO A 12 18.38 -13.67 52.11
N ALA A 13 19.16 -12.62 51.89
CA ALA A 13 19.17 -11.38 52.67
C ALA A 13 19.43 -11.55 54.19
N ASN A 14 20.06 -12.62 54.58
CA ASN A 14 20.45 -12.87 55.95
C ASN A 14 21.93 -12.68 56.21
N THR A 15 22.24 -12.31 57.46
CA THR A 15 23.63 -12.23 57.91
C THR A 15 23.93 -13.44 58.77
N TYR A 16 24.97 -14.17 58.42
CA TYR A 16 25.46 -15.32 59.17
C TYR A 16 26.81 -14.97 59.82
N TYR A 17 27.04 -15.52 61.02
CA TYR A 17 28.31 -15.41 61.66
C TYR A 17 28.97 -16.79 61.75
N VAL A 18 30.09 -16.97 61.06
CA VAL A 18 30.81 -18.24 60.98
C VAL A 18 32.00 -18.19 61.87
N THR A 19 32.15 -19.18 62.73
CA THR A 19 33.36 -19.31 63.58
C THR A 19 33.98 -20.67 63.32
N LEU A 20 35.27 -20.66 63.03
CA LEU A 20 36.08 -21.86 62.84
C LEU A 20 36.76 -22.22 64.16
N ARG A 21 36.72 -23.50 64.48
CA ARG A 21 37.47 -24.09 65.62
C ARG A 21 38.17 -25.35 65.16
N VAL A 22 39.40 -25.53 65.60
CA VAL A 22 40.09 -26.82 65.49
C VAL A 22 39.63 -27.69 66.66
N LYS A 23 39.11 -28.91 66.36
CA LYS A 23 38.77 -29.87 67.37
C LYS A 23 40.03 -30.35 68.11
N ALA A 24 39.97 -30.45 69.44
CA ALA A 24 41.04 -31.08 70.19
C ALA A 24 41.25 -32.54 69.74
N THR A 25 42.48 -32.97 69.63
CA THR A 25 42.87 -34.34 69.45
C THR A 25 43.64 -34.79 70.69
N ASP A 26 43.88 -36.06 70.81
CA ASP A 26 44.59 -36.64 72.01
C ASP A 26 45.98 -36.00 72.22
N SER A 27 46.52 -35.36 71.22
CA SER A 27 47.86 -34.73 71.26
C SER A 27 47.86 -33.20 71.11
N SER A 28 46.71 -32.55 71.06
CA SER A 28 46.60 -31.07 70.90
C SER A 28 45.41 -30.47 71.67
N PHE A 29 45.59 -29.28 72.22
CA PHE A 29 44.50 -28.51 72.81
C PHE A 29 43.58 -27.94 71.75
N ALA A 30 42.26 -27.79 72.05
CA ALA A 30 41.33 -27.08 71.20
C ALA A 30 41.81 -25.64 70.98
N SER A 31 41.83 -25.20 69.74
CA SER A 31 42.17 -23.81 69.45
C SER A 31 41.10 -22.84 70.00
N LYS A 32 41.52 -21.63 70.35
CA LYS A 32 40.56 -20.51 70.53
C LYS A 32 39.70 -20.38 69.31
N PRO A 33 38.40 -20.08 69.46
CA PRO A 33 37.58 -19.75 68.29
C PRO A 33 38.21 -18.59 67.52
N ALA A 34 38.31 -18.74 66.21
CA ALA A 34 38.67 -17.60 65.37
C ALA A 34 37.60 -16.49 65.50
N ASP A 35 37.97 -15.28 65.17
CA ASP A 35 36.99 -14.20 65.09
C ASP A 35 35.84 -14.58 64.16
N ARG A 36 34.64 -14.11 64.50
CA ARG A 36 33.44 -14.37 63.72
C ARG A 36 33.53 -13.69 62.37
N LEU A 37 33.53 -14.48 61.30
CA LEU A 37 33.41 -13.96 59.98
C LEU A 37 31.93 -13.63 59.71
N LYS A 38 31.65 -12.37 59.44
CA LYS A 38 30.30 -11.94 58.99
C LYS A 38 30.13 -12.27 57.51
N VAL A 39 29.18 -13.09 57.18
CA VAL A 39 28.80 -13.41 55.80
C VAL A 39 27.36 -12.97 55.60
N THR A 40 27.13 -12.10 54.63
CA THR A 40 25.77 -11.68 54.25
C THR A 40 25.46 -12.38 52.92
N THR A 41 24.33 -13.07 52.88
CA THR A 41 23.85 -13.63 51.63
C THR A 41 23.15 -12.54 50.80
N PRO A 42 23.40 -12.47 49.50
CA PRO A 42 22.65 -11.58 48.62
C PRO A 42 21.14 -11.83 48.72
N ASP A 43 20.32 -10.83 48.44
CA ASP A 43 18.88 -10.96 48.31
C ASP A 43 18.51 -11.69 47.01
N ALA A 44 17.32 -12.27 46.92
CA ALA A 44 16.83 -12.93 45.74
C ALA A 44 15.80 -12.06 45.02
N LEU A 45 15.85 -12.06 43.71
CA LEU A 45 14.85 -11.43 42.85
C LEU A 45 13.76 -12.41 42.46
N LEU A 46 12.50 -12.01 42.53
CA LEU A 46 11.31 -12.79 42.20
C LEU A 46 10.37 -11.98 41.34
N ILE A 47 9.58 -12.67 40.50
CA ILE A 47 8.44 -12.02 39.82
C ILE A 47 7.19 -12.24 40.67
N ASP A 48 6.51 -11.15 41.02
CA ASP A 48 5.26 -11.14 41.77
C ASP A 48 4.15 -10.61 40.82
N GLY A 49 2.96 -11.22 40.87
CA GLY A 49 1.87 -10.83 39.99
C GLY A 49 0.68 -11.79 40.08
N PRO A 50 -0.27 -11.69 39.16
CA PRO A 50 -1.43 -12.56 39.09
C PRO A 50 -1.06 -14.05 39.02
N ALA A 51 -1.97 -14.91 39.49
CA ALA A 51 -1.80 -16.36 39.35
C ALA A 51 -1.77 -16.75 37.86
N GLY A 52 -0.77 -17.53 37.47
CA GLY A 52 -0.59 -18.00 36.09
C GLY A 52 0.85 -17.85 35.62
N ALA A 53 1.03 -18.02 34.29
CA ALA A 53 2.33 -17.84 33.67
C ALA A 53 2.73 -16.37 33.61
N VAL A 54 3.99 -16.08 33.89
CA VAL A 54 4.56 -14.74 33.71
C VAL A 54 4.50 -14.36 32.24
N SER A 55 4.00 -13.16 31.95
CA SER A 55 3.87 -12.65 30.60
C SER A 55 4.74 -11.42 30.40
N PHE A 56 5.25 -11.28 29.18
CA PHE A 56 6.10 -10.16 28.76
C PHE A 56 5.54 -9.50 27.51
N GLU A 57 5.81 -8.22 27.37
CA GLU A 57 5.67 -7.46 26.14
C GLU A 57 7.07 -7.20 25.57
N ALA A 58 7.33 -7.78 24.39
CA ALA A 58 8.54 -7.55 23.62
C ALA A 58 8.14 -7.35 22.17
N LYS A 59 7.96 -6.09 21.77
CA LYS A 59 7.46 -5.72 20.43
C LYS A 59 8.54 -4.98 19.65
N GLY A 60 8.77 -5.45 18.43
CA GLY A 60 9.73 -4.86 17.51
C GLY A 60 9.21 -4.81 16.08
N THR A 61 10.01 -4.21 15.20
CA THR A 61 9.80 -4.21 13.75
C THR A 61 10.95 -4.96 13.10
N TYR A 62 10.66 -5.74 12.06
CA TYR A 62 11.69 -6.46 11.33
C TYR A 62 12.83 -5.52 10.88
N GLY A 63 14.07 -5.97 11.08
CA GLY A 63 15.27 -5.17 10.86
C GLY A 63 15.85 -4.58 12.14
N GLN A 64 15.13 -4.58 13.26
CA GLN A 64 15.73 -4.32 14.56
C GLN A 64 16.46 -5.58 15.03
N THR A 65 17.62 -5.38 15.66
CA THR A 65 18.32 -6.47 16.35
C THR A 65 17.58 -6.81 17.65
N LEU A 66 17.79 -8.00 18.15
CA LEU A 66 17.22 -8.43 19.43
C LEU A 66 17.57 -7.46 20.58
N ALA A 67 18.80 -6.93 20.59
CA ALA A 67 19.25 -5.95 21.59
C ALA A 67 18.48 -4.60 21.51
N GLN A 68 17.87 -4.28 20.37
CA GLN A 68 17.11 -3.04 20.19
C GLN A 68 15.63 -3.16 20.56
N ILE A 69 15.15 -4.38 20.77
CA ILE A 69 13.74 -4.63 21.09
C ILE A 69 13.52 -4.42 22.59
N PRO A 70 12.64 -3.49 22.99
CA PRO A 70 12.34 -3.27 24.40
C PRO A 70 11.58 -4.46 24.98
N VAL A 71 11.92 -4.82 26.23
CA VAL A 71 11.25 -5.89 26.97
C VAL A 71 10.65 -5.31 28.24
N LYS A 72 9.40 -5.64 28.50
CA LYS A 72 8.68 -5.25 29.72
C LYS A 72 7.87 -6.42 30.26
N LEU A 73 7.70 -6.49 31.59
CA LEU A 73 6.67 -7.33 32.17
C LEU A 73 5.30 -6.83 31.75
N ALA A 74 4.38 -7.71 31.47
CA ALA A 74 2.98 -7.38 31.25
C ALA A 74 2.35 -6.73 32.48
N GLU A 75 1.27 -6.00 32.29
CA GLU A 75 0.56 -5.31 33.36
C GLU A 75 0.18 -6.28 34.49
N GLY A 76 0.33 -5.81 35.72
CA GLY A 76 0.08 -6.59 36.94
C GLY A 76 1.28 -7.38 37.47
N PHE A 77 2.34 -7.59 36.67
CA PHE A 77 3.57 -8.22 37.13
C PHE A 77 4.63 -7.18 37.51
N ARG A 78 5.44 -7.53 38.52
CA ARG A 78 6.53 -6.68 39.00
C ARG A 78 7.69 -7.53 39.54
N VAL A 79 8.88 -7.00 39.54
CA VAL A 79 10.01 -7.62 40.23
C VAL A 79 10.04 -7.18 41.65
N VAL A 80 10.21 -8.14 42.54
CA VAL A 80 10.29 -7.94 44.00
C VAL A 80 11.48 -8.68 44.57
N ASN A 81 11.94 -8.24 45.76
CA ASN A 81 12.92 -9.00 46.52
C ASN A 81 12.25 -10.08 47.39
N TYR A 82 13.03 -10.84 48.12
CA TYR A 82 12.52 -11.89 49.01
C TYR A 82 11.52 -11.38 50.08
N ARG A 83 11.61 -10.10 50.45
CA ARG A 83 10.69 -9.45 51.42
C ARG A 83 9.47 -8.82 50.74
N LYS A 84 9.23 -9.11 49.45
CA LYS A 84 8.12 -8.56 48.67
C LYS A 84 8.20 -7.04 48.43
N ALA A 85 9.35 -6.42 48.64
CA ALA A 85 9.55 -5.03 48.28
C ALA A 85 9.84 -4.93 46.74
N VAL A 86 9.21 -3.96 46.07
CA VAL A 86 9.40 -3.74 44.65
C VAL A 86 10.84 -3.32 44.37
N VAL A 87 11.44 -3.96 43.37
CA VAL A 87 12.80 -3.65 42.92
C VAL A 87 12.71 -2.95 41.57
N PRO A 88 13.09 -1.67 41.48
CA PRO A 88 13.14 -0.95 40.22
C PRO A 88 14.29 -1.45 39.34
N GLY A 89 14.06 -1.46 38.02
CA GLY A 89 15.06 -1.93 37.04
C GLY A 89 14.43 -2.17 35.68
N THR A 90 15.20 -2.70 34.76
CA THR A 90 14.81 -2.91 33.37
C THR A 90 15.10 -4.34 32.91
N TRP A 91 14.31 -4.80 31.95
CA TRP A 91 14.51 -6.09 31.29
C TRP A 91 15.21 -5.90 29.97
N HIS A 92 16.17 -6.77 29.67
CA HIS A 92 16.92 -6.78 28.43
C HIS A 92 17.10 -8.20 27.90
N PHE A 93 17.18 -8.38 26.60
CA PHE A 93 17.67 -9.62 26.03
C PHE A 93 19.15 -9.80 26.39
N ILE A 94 19.52 -10.98 26.89
CA ILE A 94 20.92 -11.30 27.24
C ILE A 94 21.79 -11.18 25.99
N GLU A 95 22.97 -10.58 26.11
CA GLU A 95 23.86 -10.33 24.97
C GLU A 95 24.27 -11.65 24.26
N SER A 96 24.48 -12.75 24.97
CA SER A 96 24.79 -14.04 24.36
C SER A 96 23.56 -14.96 24.32
N GLN A 97 23.03 -15.18 23.13
CA GLN A 97 21.89 -16.04 22.83
C GLN A 97 22.38 -17.31 22.10
N GLY A 98 22.66 -18.38 22.85
CA GLY A 98 23.15 -19.62 22.25
C GLY A 98 24.47 -19.49 21.47
N GLY A 99 25.34 -18.56 21.90
CA GLY A 99 26.63 -18.28 21.26
C GLY A 99 26.60 -17.17 20.19
N MET A 100 25.43 -16.60 19.91
CA MET A 100 25.29 -15.41 19.03
C MET A 100 25.04 -14.16 19.86
N SER A 101 25.54 -13.01 19.41
CA SER A 101 25.27 -11.73 20.04
C SER A 101 23.84 -11.28 19.75
N ALA A 102 23.12 -10.78 20.77
CA ALA A 102 21.79 -10.17 20.60
C ALA A 102 21.81 -9.00 19.59
N SER A 103 22.94 -8.33 19.44
CA SER A 103 23.17 -7.25 18.46
C SER A 103 23.33 -7.75 17.01
N SER A 104 23.37 -9.07 16.79
CA SER A 104 23.48 -9.70 15.46
C SER A 104 22.28 -10.59 15.11
N ILE A 105 21.31 -10.73 16.00
CA ILE A 105 20.09 -11.51 15.77
C ILE A 105 18.99 -10.58 15.34
N TYR A 106 18.35 -10.89 14.19
CA TYR A 106 17.21 -10.19 13.63
C TYR A 106 15.99 -11.10 13.66
N PRO A 107 15.11 -11.00 14.67
CA PRO A 107 13.95 -11.85 14.77
C PRO A 107 12.98 -11.64 13.60
N GLU A 108 12.42 -12.72 13.10
CA GLU A 108 11.50 -12.69 11.95
C GLU A 108 10.04 -12.49 12.40
N VAL A 109 9.23 -11.98 11.47
CA VAL A 109 7.78 -11.88 11.62
C VAL A 109 7.20 -13.29 11.79
N LYS A 110 6.32 -13.47 12.80
CA LYS A 110 5.77 -14.79 13.20
C LYS A 110 6.83 -15.82 13.61
N GLY A 111 8.05 -15.38 13.96
CA GLY A 111 9.06 -16.24 14.54
C GLY A 111 8.58 -16.83 15.88
N THR A 112 8.93 -18.07 16.14
CA THR A 112 8.56 -18.80 17.36
C THR A 112 9.74 -19.02 18.31
N THR A 113 10.90 -18.50 17.96
CA THR A 113 12.11 -18.66 18.78
C THR A 113 11.99 -17.82 20.05
N ALA A 114 12.16 -18.50 21.20
CA ALA A 114 12.25 -17.85 22.48
C ALA A 114 13.71 -17.49 22.78
N TYR A 115 13.94 -16.32 23.32
CA TYR A 115 15.24 -15.78 23.70
C TYR A 115 15.28 -15.49 25.18
N GLN A 116 16.47 -15.57 25.78
CA GLN A 116 16.65 -15.29 27.19
C GLN A 116 16.68 -13.77 27.43
N VAL A 117 15.95 -13.36 28.46
CA VAL A 117 15.96 -11.99 28.98
C VAL A 117 16.43 -12.03 30.44
N GLU A 118 17.08 -10.95 30.88
CA GLU A 118 17.49 -10.74 32.26
C GLU A 118 16.98 -9.41 32.79
N PHE A 119 16.73 -9.39 34.09
CA PHE A 119 16.41 -8.16 34.80
C PHE A 119 17.67 -7.52 35.36
N ILE A 120 17.88 -6.27 35.02
CA ILE A 120 18.97 -5.45 35.53
C ILE A 120 18.38 -4.44 36.53
N PRO A 121 18.65 -4.59 37.84
CA PRO A 121 18.22 -3.63 38.82
C PRO A 121 18.85 -2.25 38.59
N ASP A 122 18.14 -1.20 38.98
CA ASP A 122 18.67 0.15 38.92
C ASP A 122 19.96 0.27 39.77
N LYS A 123 20.81 1.22 39.40
CA LYS A 123 22.14 1.43 39.99
C LYS A 123 22.15 1.54 41.54
N ALA A 124 21.07 2.04 42.12
CA ALA A 124 20.92 2.13 43.58
C ALA A 124 20.82 0.75 44.26
N SER A 125 20.45 -0.29 43.52
CA SER A 125 20.27 -1.68 43.98
C SER A 125 21.33 -2.63 43.42
N GLU A 126 22.29 -2.14 42.69
CA GLU A 126 23.37 -2.91 42.06
C GLU A 126 24.22 -3.61 43.12
N GLY A 127 24.52 -4.90 42.94
CA GLY A 127 25.32 -5.70 43.86
C GLY A 127 24.59 -6.19 45.11
N GLN A 128 23.29 -5.85 45.30
CA GLN A 128 22.50 -6.34 46.44
C GLN A 128 21.92 -7.75 46.19
N TYR A 129 21.83 -8.18 44.94
CA TYR A 129 21.22 -9.45 44.51
C TYR A 129 22.28 -10.42 43.99
N GLY A 130 22.08 -11.71 44.26
CA GLY A 130 23.11 -12.74 43.99
C GLY A 130 23.06 -13.23 42.54
N GLU A 131 21.95 -13.79 42.14
CA GLU A 131 21.78 -14.39 40.82
C GLU A 131 20.90 -13.53 39.91
N PRO A 132 21.23 -13.41 38.64
CA PRO A 132 20.38 -12.73 37.68
C PRO A 132 18.99 -13.39 37.59
N LEU A 133 17.92 -12.56 37.54
CA LEU A 133 16.57 -13.06 37.27
C LEU A 133 16.38 -13.16 35.76
N THR A 134 16.30 -14.37 35.25
CA THR A 134 16.18 -14.65 33.80
C THR A 134 14.84 -15.28 33.44
N GLN A 135 14.39 -15.05 32.22
CA GLN A 135 13.17 -15.61 31.66
C GLN A 135 13.34 -15.84 30.16
N SER A 136 12.45 -16.66 29.56
CA SER A 136 12.38 -16.87 28.11
C SER A 136 11.23 -16.10 27.52
N VAL A 137 11.50 -15.29 26.48
CA VAL A 137 10.52 -14.43 25.82
C VAL A 137 10.60 -14.60 24.29
N THR A 138 9.45 -14.79 23.65
CA THR A 138 9.33 -14.75 22.19
C THR A 138 8.87 -13.35 21.79
N PRO A 139 9.69 -12.56 21.07
CA PRO A 139 9.30 -11.22 20.65
C PRO A 139 8.21 -11.27 19.56
N GLU A 140 7.28 -10.31 19.62
CA GLU A 140 6.30 -10.05 18.58
C GLU A 140 6.88 -9.06 17.57
N ILE A 141 7.08 -9.51 16.32
CA ILE A 141 7.71 -8.71 15.28
C ILE A 141 6.69 -8.27 14.23
N SER A 142 6.58 -6.97 14.03
CA SER A 142 5.80 -6.38 12.94
C SER A 142 6.62 -6.33 11.64
N PRO A 143 5.98 -6.48 10.47
CA PRO A 143 6.67 -6.33 9.19
C PRO A 143 7.28 -4.93 9.00
N LYS A 144 8.46 -4.87 8.37
CA LYS A 144 9.07 -3.61 7.92
C LYS A 144 8.28 -3.06 6.73
N GLU A 145 7.84 -1.82 6.80
CA GLU A 145 7.16 -1.17 5.67
C GLU A 145 8.15 -0.72 4.62
N LEU A 146 7.84 -1.02 3.35
CA LEU A 146 8.61 -0.64 2.17
C LEU A 146 7.67 0.07 1.19
N THR A 147 8.16 1.10 0.51
CA THR A 147 7.39 1.84 -0.48
C THR A 147 7.73 1.35 -1.88
N ALA A 148 6.74 0.90 -2.64
CA ALA A 148 6.89 0.58 -4.05
C ALA A 148 7.00 1.85 -4.90
N VAL A 149 7.81 1.78 -5.95
CA VAL A 149 7.96 2.83 -6.96
C VAL A 149 7.32 2.33 -8.26
N ILE A 150 6.29 3.03 -8.74
CA ILE A 150 5.66 2.73 -10.03
C ILE A 150 6.61 3.16 -11.14
N THR A 151 6.97 2.25 -12.03
CA THR A 151 7.96 2.46 -13.09
C THR A 151 7.34 2.71 -14.46
N THR A 152 6.08 2.31 -14.68
CA THR A 152 5.35 2.57 -15.92
C THR A 152 4.67 3.94 -15.89
N PRO A 153 4.65 4.68 -17.00
CA PRO A 153 3.79 5.85 -17.13
C PRO A 153 2.31 5.47 -16.97
N ILE A 154 1.59 6.17 -16.10
CA ILE A 154 0.16 5.91 -15.89
C ILE A 154 -0.65 6.69 -16.91
N VAL A 155 -0.57 6.24 -18.16
CA VAL A 155 -1.23 6.89 -19.31
C VAL A 155 -1.83 5.80 -20.21
N LYS A 156 -3.08 6.02 -20.63
CA LYS A 156 -3.76 5.18 -21.62
C LYS A 156 -4.62 6.02 -22.54
N ASP A 157 -5.00 5.45 -23.68
CA ASP A 157 -6.03 6.02 -24.54
C ASP A 157 -7.42 5.61 -24.06
N TYR A 158 -8.41 6.43 -24.34
CA TYR A 158 -9.80 6.15 -23.98
C TYR A 158 -10.30 4.85 -24.62
N ASP A 159 -10.71 3.91 -23.79
CA ASP A 159 -11.22 2.60 -24.18
C ASP A 159 -12.51 2.21 -23.45
N ARG A 160 -13.14 3.15 -22.75
CA ARG A 160 -14.34 2.98 -21.89
C ARG A 160 -14.10 2.15 -20.62
N SER A 161 -12.85 1.86 -20.30
CA SER A 161 -12.45 1.10 -19.11
C SER A 161 -11.69 2.00 -18.14
N THR A 162 -11.75 1.65 -16.86
CA THR A 162 -10.96 2.29 -15.81
C THR A 162 -9.62 1.59 -15.57
N ASP A 163 -9.42 0.40 -16.11
CA ASP A 163 -8.29 -0.46 -15.75
C ASP A 163 -7.02 -0.11 -16.53
N ILE A 164 -5.88 -0.23 -15.86
CA ILE A 164 -4.55 -0.10 -16.43
C ILE A 164 -3.60 -1.10 -15.77
N ALA A 165 -2.76 -1.75 -16.57
CA ALA A 165 -1.68 -2.58 -16.04
C ALA A 165 -0.52 -1.69 -15.61
N LEU A 166 0.10 -2.02 -14.48
CA LEU A 166 1.21 -1.28 -13.91
C LEU A 166 2.40 -2.20 -13.64
N GLU A 167 3.57 -1.62 -13.65
CA GLU A 167 4.79 -2.24 -13.16
C GLU A 167 5.37 -1.36 -12.07
N ALA A 168 6.02 -1.99 -11.09
CA ALA A 168 6.64 -1.29 -10.00
C ALA A 168 7.95 -1.99 -9.60
N THR A 169 8.75 -1.30 -8.81
CA THR A 169 9.90 -1.88 -8.11
C THR A 169 9.79 -1.61 -6.63
N VAL A 170 10.46 -2.43 -5.84
CA VAL A 170 10.65 -2.22 -4.42
C VAL A 170 12.09 -2.52 -4.05
N GLU A 171 12.66 -1.62 -3.25
CA GLU A 171 14.00 -1.79 -2.69
C GLU A 171 13.89 -2.55 -1.38
N ILE A 172 14.60 -3.67 -1.27
CA ILE A 172 14.65 -4.51 -0.07
C ILE A 172 16.09 -4.58 0.44
N GLU A 173 16.27 -4.14 1.67
CA GLU A 173 17.48 -4.32 2.45
C GLU A 173 17.32 -5.54 3.37
N THR A 174 18.18 -6.54 3.23
CA THR A 174 18.19 -7.70 4.12
C THR A 174 19.01 -7.37 5.38
N PRO A 175 18.41 -7.38 6.58
CA PRO A 175 19.11 -7.05 7.81
C PRO A 175 20.31 -7.98 8.08
N GLY A 176 21.40 -7.41 8.58
CA GLY A 176 22.62 -8.15 8.91
C GLY A 176 23.53 -8.47 7.73
N GLN A 177 23.12 -8.19 6.50
CA GLN A 177 23.96 -8.30 5.32
C GLN A 177 24.39 -6.90 4.88
N ARG A 178 25.67 -6.58 5.03
CA ARG A 178 26.21 -5.31 4.56
C ARG A 178 26.08 -5.23 3.03
N ASP A 179 25.61 -4.09 2.54
CA ASP A 179 25.47 -3.75 1.12
C ASP A 179 24.50 -4.65 0.31
N ASN A 180 23.61 -5.38 0.96
CA ASN A 180 22.61 -6.19 0.26
C ASN A 180 21.27 -5.45 0.13
N ILE A 181 21.31 -4.29 -0.53
CA ILE A 181 20.15 -3.55 -0.99
C ILE A 181 19.88 -3.99 -2.43
N GLN A 182 18.73 -4.58 -2.68
CA GLN A 182 18.35 -5.05 -4.01
C GLN A 182 16.98 -4.50 -4.42
N ASN A 183 16.88 -4.12 -5.69
CA ASN A 183 15.62 -3.72 -6.31
C ASN A 183 14.96 -4.95 -6.93
N TYR A 184 13.73 -5.21 -6.53
CA TYR A 184 12.90 -6.30 -7.05
C TYR A 184 11.76 -5.75 -7.87
N ASN A 185 11.48 -6.37 -9.01
CA ASN A 185 10.31 -6.05 -9.82
C ASN A 185 9.04 -6.56 -9.15
N ILE A 186 7.96 -5.80 -9.33
CA ILE A 186 6.61 -6.17 -8.93
C ILE A 186 5.77 -6.30 -10.19
N ARG A 187 5.27 -7.50 -10.45
CA ARG A 187 4.41 -7.83 -11.60
C ARG A 187 2.97 -8.06 -11.19
N ASP A 188 2.10 -8.15 -12.18
CA ASP A 188 0.66 -8.37 -12.03
C ASP A 188 -0.01 -7.27 -11.17
N LEU A 189 0.58 -6.07 -11.13
CA LEU A 189 0.04 -4.91 -10.44
C LEU A 189 -1.00 -4.24 -11.35
N LYS A 190 -2.17 -3.93 -10.80
CA LYS A 190 -3.27 -3.29 -11.52
C LYS A 190 -3.55 -1.91 -10.95
N GLY A 191 -3.89 -0.97 -11.82
CA GLY A 191 -4.41 0.34 -11.43
C GLY A 191 -5.84 0.50 -11.93
N ARG A 192 -6.60 1.33 -11.23
CA ARG A 192 -7.96 1.69 -11.63
C ARG A 192 -8.17 3.19 -11.52
N PHE A 193 -8.46 3.84 -12.63
CA PHE A 193 -8.85 5.23 -12.67
C PHE A 193 -10.19 5.46 -11.96
N ALA A 194 -10.38 6.63 -11.37
CA ALA A 194 -11.61 7.00 -10.65
C ALA A 194 -12.87 6.95 -11.55
N ASP A 195 -12.73 7.25 -12.84
CA ASP A 195 -13.74 7.07 -13.87
C ASP A 195 -13.06 6.81 -15.22
N ALA A 196 -13.83 6.37 -16.23
CA ALA A 196 -13.32 5.99 -17.54
C ALA A 196 -13.16 7.16 -18.53
N ASN A 197 -13.56 8.41 -18.18
CA ASN A 197 -13.50 9.52 -19.11
C ASN A 197 -12.06 10.01 -19.32
N ALA A 198 -11.79 10.60 -20.48
CA ALA A 198 -10.52 11.23 -20.74
C ALA A 198 -10.30 12.44 -19.80
N GLY A 199 -9.04 12.68 -19.45
CA GLY A 199 -8.62 13.74 -18.54
C GLY A 199 -7.24 13.50 -17.96
N THR A 200 -6.65 14.56 -17.40
CA THR A 200 -5.35 14.54 -16.73
C THR A 200 -5.52 14.50 -15.21
N ASP A 201 -4.45 14.14 -14.51
CA ASP A 201 -4.36 14.15 -13.03
C ASP A 201 -5.48 13.35 -12.34
N LYS A 202 -5.99 12.34 -13.01
CA LYS A 202 -7.03 11.46 -12.49
C LYS A 202 -6.45 10.53 -11.44
N THR A 203 -7.13 10.45 -10.30
CA THR A 203 -6.73 9.52 -9.23
C THR A 203 -6.74 8.08 -9.74
N VAL A 204 -5.68 7.34 -9.40
CA VAL A 204 -5.54 5.92 -9.71
C VAL A 204 -5.40 5.14 -8.40
N THR A 205 -6.33 4.26 -8.14
CA THR A 205 -6.28 3.30 -7.04
C THR A 205 -5.46 2.09 -7.47
N ILE A 206 -4.50 1.69 -6.63
CA ILE A 206 -3.66 0.51 -6.89
C ILE A 206 -4.33 -0.72 -6.29
N ASP A 207 -4.50 -1.75 -7.11
CA ASP A 207 -4.91 -3.10 -6.70
C ASP A 207 -3.68 -4.02 -6.73
N SER A 208 -3.20 -4.35 -5.55
CA SER A 208 -2.04 -5.22 -5.35
C SER A 208 -2.41 -6.65 -4.95
N SER A 209 -3.69 -7.04 -5.03
CA SER A 209 -4.17 -8.36 -4.58
C SER A 209 -3.53 -9.53 -5.33
N GLU A 210 -3.14 -9.32 -6.58
CA GLU A 210 -2.46 -10.32 -7.43
C GLU A 210 -0.97 -10.00 -7.64
N ALA A 211 -0.49 -8.89 -7.07
CA ALA A 211 0.88 -8.42 -7.27
C ALA A 211 1.91 -9.42 -6.72
N LYS A 212 2.97 -9.63 -7.49
CA LYS A 212 4.06 -10.55 -7.16
C LYS A 212 5.40 -9.83 -7.18
N VAL A 213 6.14 -9.94 -6.10
CA VAL A 213 7.53 -9.48 -6.03
C VAL A 213 8.44 -10.60 -6.55
N GLU A 214 9.25 -10.30 -7.55
CA GLU A 214 10.15 -11.27 -8.18
C GLU A 214 11.47 -11.37 -7.40
N THR A 215 11.48 -12.08 -6.29
CA THR A 215 12.69 -12.25 -5.45
C THR A 215 13.63 -13.35 -5.97
N GLY A 216 13.17 -14.21 -6.87
CA GLY A 216 13.97 -15.33 -7.38
C GLY A 216 14.50 -16.23 -6.25
N GLU A 217 15.77 -16.63 -6.36
CA GLU A 217 16.47 -17.45 -5.36
C GLU A 217 17.21 -16.62 -4.31
N SER A 218 16.85 -15.34 -4.12
CA SER A 218 17.54 -14.42 -3.22
C SER A 218 17.47 -14.79 -1.73
N GLY A 219 16.57 -15.71 -1.35
CA GLY A 219 16.34 -16.09 0.05
C GLY A 219 15.59 -15.04 0.87
N VAL A 220 15.06 -13.97 0.24
CA VAL A 220 14.26 -12.94 0.92
C VAL A 220 12.92 -13.53 1.37
N ASN A 221 12.65 -13.47 2.67
CA ASN A 221 11.36 -13.83 3.25
C ASN A 221 10.41 -12.63 3.19
N LEU A 222 9.52 -12.60 2.19
CA LEU A 222 8.57 -11.49 2.00
C LEU A 222 7.56 -11.33 3.14
N GLN A 223 7.36 -12.32 4.01
CA GLN A 223 6.51 -12.17 5.20
C GLN A 223 7.05 -11.15 6.20
N ASN A 224 8.35 -10.86 6.14
CA ASN A 224 9.01 -9.86 6.97
C ASN A 224 8.77 -8.42 6.52
N TYR A 225 8.11 -8.22 5.37
CA TYR A 225 7.89 -6.91 4.78
C TYR A 225 6.42 -6.67 4.47
N ARG A 226 6.02 -5.40 4.53
CA ARG A 226 4.73 -4.89 4.07
C ARG A 226 4.98 -3.84 3.00
N ILE A 227 4.56 -4.13 1.76
CA ILE A 227 4.73 -3.19 0.66
C ILE A 227 3.56 -2.20 0.64
N ILE A 228 3.90 -0.92 0.64
CA ILE A 228 2.97 0.21 0.57
C ILE A 228 3.03 0.78 -0.85
N TYR A 229 1.88 0.93 -1.45
CA TYR A 229 1.72 1.55 -2.77
C TYR A 229 1.19 2.98 -2.55
N PRO A 230 2.00 4.03 -2.87
CA PRO A 230 1.55 5.41 -2.69
C PRO A 230 0.43 5.75 -3.67
N ALA A 231 -0.41 6.72 -3.30
CA ALA A 231 -1.44 7.24 -4.18
C ALA A 231 -0.82 7.75 -5.49
N GLN A 232 -1.47 7.45 -6.60
CA GLN A 232 -1.02 7.81 -7.95
C GLN A 232 -2.06 8.65 -8.66
N THR A 233 -1.58 9.42 -9.65
CA THR A 233 -2.44 10.05 -10.64
C THR A 233 -2.00 9.63 -12.04
N GLY A 234 -2.92 9.72 -13.00
CA GLY A 234 -2.64 9.33 -14.38
C GLY A 234 -3.50 10.08 -15.38
N THR A 235 -3.31 9.79 -16.65
CA THR A 235 -4.00 10.43 -17.76
C THR A 235 -4.71 9.41 -18.64
N ILE A 236 -5.98 9.68 -18.96
CA ILE A 236 -6.69 9.00 -20.06
C ILE A 236 -6.76 10.02 -21.20
N ARG A 237 -6.13 9.70 -22.34
CA ARG A 237 -6.12 10.57 -23.52
C ARG A 237 -7.39 10.39 -24.33
N PRO A 238 -8.02 11.46 -24.84
CA PRO A 238 -9.11 11.33 -25.80
C PRO A 238 -8.61 10.69 -27.09
N ILE A 239 -9.45 9.93 -27.76
CA ILE A 239 -9.14 9.29 -29.03
C ILE A 239 -9.83 10.05 -30.19
N GLN A 240 -9.41 9.77 -31.44
CA GLN A 240 -9.97 10.43 -32.61
C GLN A 240 -11.44 10.06 -32.82
N GLY A 241 -12.32 11.06 -32.88
CA GLY A 241 -13.71 10.90 -33.28
C GLY A 241 -13.83 10.73 -34.80
N SER A 242 -14.92 10.10 -35.24
CA SER A 242 -15.22 9.92 -36.67
C SER A 242 -16.70 10.06 -36.98
N VAL A 243 -16.97 10.55 -38.16
CA VAL A 243 -18.32 10.58 -38.72
C VAL A 243 -18.28 10.00 -40.15
N SER A 244 -19.27 9.22 -40.46
CA SER A 244 -19.47 8.68 -41.83
C SER A 244 -20.95 8.80 -42.23
N ILE A 245 -21.21 8.86 -43.52
CA ILE A 245 -22.55 9.07 -44.09
C ILE A 245 -22.86 7.97 -45.11
N ASP A 246 -24.15 7.72 -45.30
CA ASP A 246 -24.59 6.98 -46.49
C ASP A 246 -24.58 7.92 -47.70
N GLN A 247 -23.61 7.75 -48.59
CA GLN A 247 -23.45 8.59 -49.77
C GLN A 247 -24.70 8.65 -50.65
N LYS A 248 -25.50 7.57 -50.76
CA LYS A 248 -26.74 7.57 -51.54
C LYS A 248 -27.80 8.45 -50.89
N ALA A 249 -27.83 8.53 -49.60
CA ALA A 249 -28.75 9.41 -48.85
C ALA A 249 -28.35 10.88 -48.93
N TRP A 250 -27.05 11.18 -49.12
CA TRP A 250 -26.50 12.53 -49.16
C TRP A 250 -26.16 13.05 -50.56
N THR A 251 -26.15 12.21 -51.61
CA THR A 251 -25.98 12.57 -52.99
C THR A 251 -27.31 12.30 -53.69
N ARG A 252 -28.12 13.33 -53.86
CA ARG A 252 -29.47 13.24 -54.42
C ARG A 252 -29.87 14.43 -55.20
N GLU A 253 -30.85 14.24 -56.08
CA GLU A 253 -31.51 15.28 -56.85
C GLU A 253 -32.86 15.59 -56.21
N LYS A 254 -33.23 16.86 -56.17
CA LYS A 254 -34.49 17.44 -55.70
C LYS A 254 -34.94 18.52 -56.63
N THR A 255 -36.21 18.87 -56.56
CA THR A 255 -36.80 19.91 -57.40
C THR A 255 -37.12 21.14 -56.55
N TYR A 256 -36.87 22.32 -57.09
CA TYR A 256 -37.31 23.57 -56.42
C TYR A 256 -38.80 23.56 -56.20
N GLY A 257 -39.22 23.72 -54.92
CA GLY A 257 -40.61 23.59 -54.47
C GLY A 257 -40.88 22.28 -53.71
N ASP A 258 -39.95 21.31 -53.69
CA ASP A 258 -40.08 20.15 -52.82
C ASP A 258 -40.02 20.55 -51.37
N ASP A 259 -40.64 19.73 -50.52
CA ASP A 259 -40.60 19.91 -49.05
C ASP A 259 -39.16 19.74 -48.47
N SER A 260 -38.92 20.37 -47.33
CA SER A 260 -37.72 20.15 -46.51
C SER A 260 -37.57 18.69 -46.16
N PHE A 261 -36.35 18.20 -46.08
CA PHE A 261 -36.04 16.79 -45.82
C PHE A 261 -34.87 16.62 -44.87
N SER A 262 -34.83 15.49 -44.15
CA SER A 262 -33.72 15.17 -43.23
C SER A 262 -32.61 14.38 -43.93
N LEU A 263 -31.37 14.66 -43.54
CA LEU A 263 -30.21 13.85 -43.89
C LEU A 263 -30.19 12.61 -42.99
N THR A 264 -30.12 11.45 -43.61
CA THR A 264 -30.16 10.16 -42.89
C THR A 264 -28.89 9.36 -43.15
N GLY A 265 -28.67 8.25 -42.44
CA GLY A 265 -27.53 7.38 -42.64
C GLY A 265 -26.22 7.92 -42.07
N VAL A 266 -26.29 8.79 -41.08
CA VAL A 266 -25.11 9.26 -40.33
C VAL A 266 -24.72 8.24 -39.28
N LYS A 267 -23.44 7.84 -39.25
CA LYS A 267 -22.82 7.03 -38.20
C LYS A 267 -21.76 7.85 -37.51
N VAL A 268 -21.84 7.90 -36.19
CA VAL A 268 -21.03 8.77 -35.34
C VAL A 268 -20.24 7.92 -34.34
N VAL A 269 -18.92 8.20 -34.23
CA VAL A 269 -18.08 7.76 -33.13
C VAL A 269 -17.50 9.01 -32.49
N GLY A 270 -18.05 9.39 -31.37
CA GLY A 270 -17.69 10.63 -30.66
C GLY A 270 -18.77 11.03 -29.67
N ASP A 271 -18.44 11.98 -28.81
CA ASP A 271 -19.31 12.53 -27.76
C ASP A 271 -19.46 14.07 -27.86
N GLY A 272 -18.88 14.69 -28.87
CA GLY A 272 -19.02 16.09 -29.19
C GLY A 272 -20.27 16.42 -30.01
N ALA A 273 -20.60 17.67 -30.14
CA ALA A 273 -21.75 18.13 -30.92
C ALA A 273 -21.53 17.94 -32.43
N LEU A 274 -22.59 17.58 -33.16
CA LEU A 274 -22.57 17.52 -34.61
C LEU A 274 -22.72 18.94 -35.17
N LYS A 275 -21.94 19.23 -36.22
CA LYS A 275 -22.02 20.48 -36.97
C LYS A 275 -22.26 20.17 -38.45
N TYR A 276 -23.37 20.70 -39.00
CA TYR A 276 -23.70 20.61 -40.41
C TYR A 276 -23.44 21.94 -41.09
N GLU A 277 -22.96 21.91 -42.31
CA GLU A 277 -22.69 23.10 -43.10
C GLU A 277 -23.09 22.90 -44.58
N SER A 278 -23.63 23.93 -45.19
CA SER A 278 -23.88 23.98 -46.63
C SER A 278 -22.82 24.82 -47.32
N SER A 279 -22.31 24.39 -48.45
CA SER A 279 -21.37 25.16 -49.26
C SER A 279 -22.01 26.35 -49.97
N ASP A 280 -23.36 26.35 -50.14
CA ASP A 280 -24.10 27.42 -50.74
C ASP A 280 -25.51 27.55 -50.12
N GLU A 281 -25.64 28.48 -49.17
CA GLU A 281 -26.91 28.77 -48.47
C GLU A 281 -27.99 29.41 -49.35
N LYS A 282 -27.66 29.86 -50.57
CA LYS A 282 -28.64 30.32 -51.53
C LYS A 282 -29.34 29.16 -52.24
N VAL A 283 -28.69 28.01 -52.33
CA VAL A 283 -29.26 26.77 -52.84
C VAL A 283 -30.04 26.01 -51.78
N LEU A 284 -29.41 25.78 -50.62
CA LEU A 284 -30.04 25.12 -49.49
C LEU A 284 -29.37 25.49 -48.18
N THR A 285 -30.12 25.42 -47.09
CA THR A 285 -29.62 25.53 -45.71
C THR A 285 -29.81 24.20 -44.99
N VAL A 286 -28.96 23.89 -43.99
CA VAL A 286 -29.07 22.73 -43.12
C VAL A 286 -29.01 23.20 -41.68
N ASP A 287 -29.88 22.69 -40.83
CA ASP A 287 -29.87 22.98 -39.40
C ASP A 287 -29.03 22.00 -38.60
N ALA A 288 -28.92 22.23 -37.27
CA ALA A 288 -28.13 21.38 -36.37
C ALA A 288 -28.69 19.97 -36.21
N GLN A 289 -29.91 19.67 -36.65
CA GLN A 289 -30.54 18.38 -36.66
C GLN A 289 -30.41 17.65 -38.00
N GLY A 290 -29.74 18.28 -38.98
CA GLY A 290 -29.58 17.77 -40.34
C GLY A 290 -30.84 17.92 -41.22
N GLN A 291 -31.76 18.83 -40.86
CA GLN A 291 -32.92 19.18 -41.69
C GLN A 291 -32.50 20.14 -42.77
N VAL A 292 -32.69 19.75 -44.03
CA VAL A 292 -32.38 20.57 -45.21
C VAL A 292 -33.61 21.36 -45.65
N THR A 293 -33.42 22.65 -45.86
CA THR A 293 -34.44 23.56 -46.45
C THR A 293 -33.95 24.05 -47.80
N ILE A 294 -34.73 23.82 -48.86
CA ILE A 294 -34.43 24.26 -50.22
C ILE A 294 -34.68 25.77 -50.34
N LYS A 295 -33.71 26.53 -50.86
CA LYS A 295 -33.76 28.00 -51.03
C LYS A 295 -33.76 28.42 -52.49
N GLY A 296 -33.05 27.66 -53.33
CA GLY A 296 -32.90 27.97 -54.77
C GLY A 296 -32.47 26.77 -55.57
N THR A 297 -32.28 26.96 -56.89
CA THR A 297 -31.77 25.91 -57.79
C THR A 297 -30.25 25.94 -57.87
N GLY A 298 -29.62 24.79 -58.11
CA GLY A 298 -28.16 24.63 -58.21
C GLY A 298 -27.68 23.42 -57.41
N SER A 299 -26.37 23.32 -57.24
CA SER A 299 -25.76 22.22 -56.46
C SER A 299 -25.00 22.76 -55.29
N ALA A 300 -25.23 22.21 -54.12
CA ALA A 300 -24.49 22.52 -52.91
C ALA A 300 -23.97 21.24 -52.24
N LYS A 301 -22.74 21.29 -51.71
CA LYS A 301 -22.23 20.26 -50.81
C LYS A 301 -22.77 20.49 -49.41
N VAL A 302 -23.17 19.43 -48.76
CA VAL A 302 -23.45 19.41 -47.32
C VAL A 302 -22.41 18.59 -46.62
N SER A 303 -21.76 19.16 -45.65
CA SER A 303 -20.76 18.52 -44.82
C SER A 303 -21.24 18.33 -43.39
N ILE A 304 -20.69 17.32 -42.72
CA ILE A 304 -20.90 17.07 -41.30
C ILE A 304 -19.56 16.82 -40.62
N THR A 305 -19.38 17.44 -39.46
CA THR A 305 -18.26 17.22 -38.55
C THR A 305 -18.77 16.97 -37.15
N ILE A 306 -17.89 16.41 -36.29
CA ILE A 306 -18.09 16.31 -34.85
C ILE A 306 -17.13 17.32 -34.22
N ALA A 307 -17.60 18.12 -33.28
CA ALA A 307 -16.78 18.94 -32.39
C ALA A 307 -16.01 18.06 -31.41
N GLU A 308 -14.98 18.60 -30.80
CA GLU A 308 -14.28 17.95 -29.67
C GLU A 308 -15.25 17.75 -28.51
N GLY A 309 -15.23 16.55 -27.93
CA GLY A 309 -15.96 16.17 -26.73
C GLY A 309 -15.01 15.88 -25.57
N THR A 310 -15.50 15.18 -24.56
CA THR A 310 -14.67 14.82 -23.41
C THR A 310 -13.72 13.67 -23.77
N ASN A 311 -14.24 12.64 -24.46
CA ASN A 311 -13.53 11.38 -24.71
C ASN A 311 -13.00 11.27 -26.13
N TYR A 312 -13.46 12.12 -27.00
CA TYR A 312 -13.10 12.10 -28.43
C TYR A 312 -12.66 13.47 -28.90
N LEU A 313 -11.57 13.50 -29.64
CA LEU A 313 -11.17 14.64 -30.43
C LEU A 313 -12.18 14.85 -31.57
N GLY A 314 -12.36 16.08 -32.02
CA GLY A 314 -13.19 16.39 -33.15
C GLY A 314 -12.73 15.69 -34.45
N THR A 315 -13.61 15.61 -35.46
CA THR A 315 -13.23 15.04 -36.76
C THR A 315 -12.25 15.95 -37.51
N SER A 316 -11.18 15.37 -38.02
CA SER A 316 -10.20 16.10 -38.84
C SER A 316 -10.66 16.28 -40.28
N THR A 317 -11.54 15.41 -40.78
CA THR A 317 -12.06 15.44 -42.13
C THR A 317 -13.59 15.36 -42.13
N PRO A 318 -14.29 16.32 -42.72
CA PRO A 318 -15.73 16.28 -42.88
C PRO A 318 -16.18 15.10 -43.73
N ALA A 319 -17.34 14.52 -43.38
CA ALA A 319 -18.05 13.68 -44.37
C ALA A 319 -18.97 14.57 -45.21
N GLU A 320 -18.98 14.38 -46.49
CA GLU A 320 -19.66 15.28 -47.46
C GLU A 320 -20.54 14.54 -48.44
N GLY A 321 -21.67 15.13 -48.81
CA GLY A 321 -22.53 14.74 -49.91
C GLY A 321 -22.93 15.94 -50.77
N THR A 322 -23.33 15.70 -52.01
CA THR A 322 -23.76 16.75 -52.95
C THR A 322 -25.27 16.63 -53.20
N ILE A 323 -25.98 17.71 -53.02
CA ILE A 323 -27.42 17.80 -53.26
C ILE A 323 -27.63 18.77 -54.44
N THR A 324 -28.29 18.32 -55.49
CA THR A 324 -28.65 19.13 -56.66
C THR A 324 -30.13 19.46 -56.63
N ILE A 325 -30.45 20.73 -56.81
CA ILE A 325 -31.83 21.23 -56.83
C ILE A 325 -32.13 21.67 -58.29
N GLU A 326 -32.94 20.85 -58.93
CA GLU A 326 -33.43 21.11 -60.30
C GLU A 326 -34.52 22.19 -60.33
N LYS A 327 -34.72 22.82 -61.52
CA LYS A 327 -35.85 23.78 -61.74
C LYS A 327 -37.18 23.05 -61.71
N GLY A 328 -38.09 23.54 -60.88
CA GLY A 328 -39.47 23.05 -60.91
C GLY A 328 -40.24 23.50 -62.14
N THR A 329 -41.12 22.63 -62.63
CA THR A 329 -42.04 23.02 -63.70
C THR A 329 -43.23 23.78 -63.13
N PRO A 330 -43.47 25.03 -63.45
CA PRO A 330 -44.58 25.76 -62.89
C PRO A 330 -45.91 25.17 -63.38
N THR A 331 -46.83 24.87 -62.48
CA THR A 331 -48.18 24.44 -62.78
C THR A 331 -49.10 25.66 -62.77
N LEU A 332 -49.68 26.01 -63.91
CA LEU A 332 -50.68 27.06 -64.03
C LEU A 332 -52.06 26.47 -63.81
N THR A 333 -52.74 26.78 -62.74
CA THR A 333 -54.14 26.42 -62.51
C THR A 333 -55.04 27.60 -62.87
N LEU A 334 -55.78 27.50 -63.97
CA LEU A 334 -56.80 28.46 -64.31
C LEU A 334 -58.10 28.14 -63.57
N THR A 335 -58.49 28.99 -62.64
CA THR A 335 -59.81 28.90 -61.99
C THR A 335 -60.79 29.80 -62.78
N ALA A 336 -61.71 29.22 -63.49
CA ALA A 336 -62.78 29.97 -64.17
C ALA A 336 -63.70 30.58 -63.12
N VAL A 337 -63.76 31.94 -63.02
CA VAL A 337 -64.74 32.64 -62.21
C VAL A 337 -65.98 32.85 -63.10
N ASN A 338 -67.08 32.08 -62.91
CA ASN A 338 -68.34 32.34 -63.49
C ASN A 338 -68.87 33.70 -63.00
N ARG A 339 -68.83 34.68 -63.81
CA ARG A 339 -69.50 35.95 -63.60
C ARG A 339 -70.95 35.80 -64.10
N THR A 340 -71.90 35.53 -63.21
CA THR A 340 -73.32 35.68 -63.48
C THR A 340 -73.67 37.17 -63.54
N THR A 341 -74.14 37.66 -64.69
CA THR A 341 -74.77 38.97 -64.91
C THR A 341 -76.12 39.00 -64.31
#